data_5b005b4d42911570604b17eca4cfe545
#
_entry.id   5b005b4d42911570604b17eca4cfe545
#
_cell.length_a   1.000
_cell.length_b   1.000
_cell.length_c   1.000
_cell.angle_alpha   90.00
_cell.angle_beta   90.00
_cell.angle_gamma   90.00
#
_symmetry.space_group_name_H-M   'P 1'
#
loop_
_entity.id
_entity.type
_entity.pdbx_description
1 polymer ?
#
loop_
_entity_poly.entity_id
_entity_poly.type
_entity_poly.pdbx_seq_one_letter_code
_entity_poly.pdbx_strand_id
1 'polypeptide(L)'
;MKRIAALALTAVMTLSLAACGGGSSKENTVNSAEDLPGKTIGVQLGTTGDILSTEYEEADDGTKVERFSKGSDAVQSLIQGKIDCVVIDAQPAKAFVEKNDGLRILDEPLTEEEYAIAIAKDNTELKEKINQALAELKEDGTLEAIESNYIGDEDTVGKNPYESPADVDRSNGELIMATNAAFEPYEYYQNNEIVGIDPDMAQAIADKLGMELKIEDMEFDSIVTAVQSGKADIGVAGMTVTEDRLKNIDFTDTYTTAAQIIIVRE
;
A
#
# COMPACT_ATOMS: atom_id res chain seq x y z
N MET A 1 -0.42 66.85 62.99
CA MET A 1 0.75 67.07 62.16
C MET A 1 1.55 65.78 62.06
N LYS A 2 1.41 65.01 60.98
CA LYS A 2 2.39 64.04 60.44
C LYS A 2 1.80 63.50 59.13
N ARG A 3 2.39 63.96 58.04
CA ARG A 3 2.04 63.52 56.70
C ARG A 3 2.67 62.15 56.46
N ILE A 4 1.88 61.15 56.11
CA ILE A 4 2.35 59.81 55.66
C ILE A 4 2.21 59.79 54.14
N ALA A 5 3.35 59.72 53.48
CA ALA A 5 3.43 59.54 52.03
C ALA A 5 3.16 58.06 51.70
N ALA A 6 2.17 57.78 50.85
CA ALA A 6 1.93 56.46 50.29
C ALA A 6 2.74 56.31 49.02
N LEU A 7 3.72 55.41 49.02
CA LEU A 7 4.39 54.94 47.79
C LEU A 7 3.49 53.92 47.07
N ALA A 8 3.03 54.26 45.87
CA ALA A 8 2.39 53.34 44.96
C ALA A 8 3.46 52.56 44.23
N LEU A 9 3.52 51.27 44.50
CA LEU A 9 4.35 50.31 43.77
C LEU A 9 3.57 49.80 42.57
N THR A 10 3.87 50.31 41.38
CA THR A 10 3.32 49.83 40.12
C THR A 10 4.06 48.57 39.70
N ALA A 11 3.46 47.38 39.90
CA ALA A 11 3.98 46.15 39.37
C ALA A 11 3.59 46.04 37.89
N VAL A 12 4.58 46.22 37.04
CA VAL A 12 4.46 45.92 35.60
C VAL A 12 4.51 44.39 35.43
N MET A 13 3.35 43.77 35.25
CA MET A 13 3.27 42.40 34.77
C MET A 13 3.54 42.39 33.27
N THR A 14 4.76 42.03 32.89
CA THR A 14 5.08 41.63 31.53
C THR A 14 4.47 40.26 31.30
N LEU A 15 3.31 40.21 30.61
CA LEU A 15 2.82 38.98 30.01
C LEU A 15 3.78 38.55 28.89
N SER A 16 4.65 37.62 29.20
CA SER A 16 5.31 36.82 28.17
C SER A 16 4.26 35.92 27.51
N LEU A 17 3.75 36.35 26.35
CA LEU A 17 3.10 35.44 25.43
C LEU A 17 4.16 34.42 24.98
N ALA A 18 4.19 33.28 25.64
CA ALA A 18 4.81 32.10 25.10
C ALA A 18 4.02 31.78 23.81
N ALA A 19 4.59 32.10 22.68
CA ALA A 19 4.10 31.62 21.39
C ALA A 19 4.12 30.10 21.45
N CYS A 20 2.94 29.52 21.61
CA CYS A 20 2.75 28.09 21.40
C CYS A 20 3.11 27.74 19.94
N GLY A 21 4.23 27.05 19.81
CA GLY A 21 4.41 25.94 18.95
C GLY A 21 4.04 26.12 17.48
N GLY A 22 4.90 26.74 16.72
CA GLY A 22 5.18 26.19 15.42
C GLY A 22 5.91 24.86 15.66
N GLY A 23 5.26 23.74 15.43
CA GLY A 23 5.98 22.48 15.27
C GLY A 23 6.94 22.70 14.11
N SER A 24 8.25 22.77 14.38
CA SER A 24 9.23 22.74 13.32
C SER A 24 9.08 21.37 12.68
N SER A 25 8.57 21.35 11.46
CA SER A 25 8.64 20.14 10.64
C SER A 25 10.09 19.69 10.66
N LYS A 26 10.33 18.46 11.09
CA LYS A 26 11.67 17.87 11.08
C LYS A 26 12.17 17.95 9.65
N GLU A 27 13.31 18.58 9.44
CA GLU A 27 13.90 18.73 8.10
C GLU A 27 14.16 17.36 7.48
N ASN A 28 13.86 17.21 6.19
CA ASN A 28 14.15 15.97 5.48
C ASN A 28 15.67 15.74 5.42
N THR A 29 16.09 14.52 5.73
CA THR A 29 17.50 14.09 5.71
C THR A 29 17.73 12.85 4.85
N VAL A 30 16.72 12.41 4.09
CA VAL A 30 16.78 11.26 3.19
C VAL A 30 16.58 11.75 1.75
N ASN A 31 17.59 11.58 0.91
CA ASN A 31 17.57 12.01 -0.49
C ASN A 31 17.86 10.85 -1.45
N SER A 32 18.35 9.73 -0.93
CA SER A 32 18.59 8.49 -1.67
C SER A 32 18.52 7.29 -0.73
N ALA A 33 18.60 6.08 -1.26
CA ALA A 33 18.69 4.84 -0.48
C ALA A 33 19.92 4.80 0.44
N GLU A 34 21.00 5.46 0.03
CA GLU A 34 22.26 5.53 0.80
C GLU A 34 22.09 6.31 2.12
N ASP A 35 21.05 7.13 2.24
CA ASP A 35 20.75 7.90 3.44
C ASP A 35 19.87 7.14 4.46
N LEU A 36 19.37 5.94 4.14
CA LEU A 36 18.50 5.13 5.01
C LEU A 36 19.19 4.65 6.31
N PRO A 37 20.48 4.30 6.31
CA PRO A 37 21.18 3.92 7.55
C PRO A 37 21.04 4.99 8.66
N GLY A 38 20.66 4.53 9.87
CA GLY A 38 20.44 5.39 11.04
C GLY A 38 19.11 6.16 11.04
N LYS A 39 18.20 5.93 10.08
CA LYS A 39 16.89 6.60 10.00
C LYS A 39 15.78 5.76 10.64
N THR A 40 14.65 6.42 10.86
CA THR A 40 13.40 5.75 11.22
C THR A 40 12.55 5.61 9.95
N ILE A 41 12.42 4.37 9.46
CA ILE A 41 11.70 4.00 8.25
C ILE A 41 10.31 3.50 8.61
N GLY A 42 9.26 4.05 8.00
CA GLY A 42 7.90 3.55 8.16
C GLY A 42 7.56 2.60 7.02
N VAL A 43 6.89 1.49 7.34
CA VAL A 43 6.46 0.47 6.38
C VAL A 43 5.10 -0.08 6.77
N GLN A 44 4.38 -0.69 5.81
CA GLN A 44 3.26 -1.53 6.15
C GLN A 44 3.77 -2.94 6.50
N LEU A 45 3.26 -3.50 7.60
CA LEU A 45 3.65 -4.80 8.12
C LEU A 45 3.49 -5.93 7.09
N GLY A 46 4.53 -6.73 6.90
CA GLY A 46 4.55 -7.93 6.05
C GLY A 46 4.67 -7.65 4.54
N THR A 47 4.77 -6.37 4.12
CA THR A 47 5.00 -6.00 2.71
C THR A 47 6.47 -6.20 2.30
N THR A 48 6.75 -6.05 1.01
CA THR A 48 8.14 -6.05 0.52
C THR A 48 8.92 -4.87 1.07
N GLY A 49 8.28 -3.71 1.25
CA GLY A 49 8.88 -2.56 1.92
C GLY A 49 9.34 -2.87 3.35
N ASP A 50 8.57 -3.67 4.10
CA ASP A 50 8.97 -4.16 5.43
C ASP A 50 10.17 -5.13 5.35
N ILE A 51 10.12 -6.08 4.42
CA ILE A 51 11.23 -7.06 4.23
C ILE A 51 12.54 -6.32 3.93
N LEU A 52 12.55 -5.42 2.94
CA LEU A 52 13.71 -4.63 2.55
C LEU A 52 14.22 -3.74 3.69
N SER A 53 13.30 -3.07 4.39
CA SER A 53 13.66 -2.18 5.51
C SER A 53 14.23 -2.94 6.70
N THR A 54 13.81 -4.20 6.91
CA THR A 54 14.37 -5.07 7.95
C THR A 54 15.87 -5.34 7.75
N GLU A 55 16.34 -5.42 6.50
CA GLU A 55 17.78 -5.58 6.21
C GLU A 55 18.61 -4.39 6.72
N TYR A 56 18.07 -3.17 6.63
CA TYR A 56 18.71 -1.97 7.20
C TYR A 56 18.66 -1.98 8.73
N GLU A 57 17.56 -2.44 9.34
CA GLU A 57 17.42 -2.55 10.80
C GLU A 57 18.43 -3.56 11.39
N GLU A 58 18.65 -4.68 10.70
CA GLU A 58 19.59 -5.74 11.11
C GLU A 58 21.06 -5.33 10.96
N ALA A 59 21.37 -4.29 10.18
CA ALA A 59 22.72 -3.78 10.04
C ALA A 59 23.28 -3.10 11.32
N ASP A 60 22.43 -2.90 12.34
CA ASP A 60 22.78 -2.36 13.68
C ASP A 60 23.53 -1.03 13.67
N ASP A 61 23.17 -0.15 12.72
CA ASP A 61 23.71 1.20 12.56
C ASP A 61 22.81 2.29 13.19
N GLY A 62 21.79 1.87 13.94
CA GLY A 62 20.81 2.73 14.58
C GLY A 62 19.54 2.95 13.76
N THR A 63 19.40 2.29 12.63
CA THR A 63 18.17 2.25 11.82
C THR A 63 17.02 1.63 12.63
N LYS A 64 15.83 2.18 12.47
CA LYS A 64 14.60 1.67 13.10
C LYS A 64 13.52 1.50 12.05
N VAL A 65 12.80 0.40 12.10
CA VAL A 65 11.63 0.17 11.25
C VAL A 65 10.37 0.24 12.09
N GLU A 66 9.54 1.24 11.81
CA GLU A 66 8.20 1.35 12.39
C GLU A 66 7.17 0.72 11.46
N ARG A 67 6.51 -0.34 11.94
CA ARG A 67 5.57 -1.16 11.20
C ARG A 67 4.15 -0.74 11.50
N PHE A 68 3.38 -0.44 10.46
CA PHE A 68 1.99 0.00 10.55
C PHE A 68 1.07 -1.04 9.91
N SER A 69 -0.18 -1.12 10.35
CA SER A 69 -1.18 -1.97 9.71
C SER A 69 -1.53 -1.49 8.29
N LYS A 70 -1.42 -0.19 8.02
CA LYS A 70 -1.72 0.43 6.73
C LYS A 70 -0.62 1.39 6.29
N GLY A 71 -0.35 1.44 4.98
CA GLY A 71 0.57 2.42 4.40
C GLY A 71 0.17 3.86 4.70
N SER A 72 -1.13 4.16 4.75
CA SER A 72 -1.65 5.49 5.12
C SER A 72 -1.24 5.94 6.52
N ASP A 73 -1.12 5.03 7.49
CA ASP A 73 -0.70 5.36 8.85
C ASP A 73 0.80 5.68 8.91
N ALA A 74 1.63 4.98 8.10
CA ALA A 74 3.03 5.30 7.92
C ALA A 74 3.19 6.70 7.31
N VAL A 75 2.42 7.03 6.26
CA VAL A 75 2.43 8.36 5.63
C VAL A 75 2.00 9.45 6.61
N GLN A 76 0.98 9.22 7.42
CA GLN A 76 0.58 10.17 8.46
C GLN A 76 1.66 10.35 9.54
N SER A 77 2.38 9.29 9.90
CA SER A 77 3.52 9.36 10.81
C SER A 77 4.67 10.18 10.22
N LEU A 78 4.91 10.06 8.90
CA LEU A 78 5.89 10.86 8.16
C LEU A 78 5.52 12.35 8.16
N ILE A 79 4.27 12.68 7.83
CA ILE A 79 3.75 14.07 7.85
C ILE A 79 3.93 14.70 9.24
N GLN A 80 3.69 13.93 10.30
CA GLN A 80 3.86 14.39 11.69
C GLN A 80 5.31 14.47 12.14
N GLY A 81 6.28 14.12 11.30
CA GLY A 81 7.72 14.16 11.61
C GLY A 81 8.18 13.11 12.64
N LYS A 82 7.38 12.06 12.86
CA LYS A 82 7.71 10.97 13.78
C LYS A 82 8.72 9.99 13.18
N ILE A 83 8.65 9.77 11.87
CA ILE A 83 9.56 8.95 11.08
C ILE A 83 10.25 9.82 10.03
N ASP A 84 11.31 9.31 9.43
CA ASP A 84 12.13 10.05 8.47
C ASP A 84 11.69 9.84 7.03
N CYS A 85 11.25 8.64 6.68
CA CYS A 85 10.74 8.26 5.35
C CYS A 85 9.73 7.10 5.44
N VAL A 86 9.06 6.84 4.32
CA VAL A 86 8.21 5.64 4.13
C VAL A 86 8.74 4.88 2.93
N VAL A 87 8.87 3.55 3.06
CA VAL A 87 9.17 2.64 1.95
C VAL A 87 7.87 1.92 1.57
N ILE A 88 7.47 2.06 0.33
CA ILE A 88 6.20 1.54 -0.20
C ILE A 88 6.28 1.42 -1.72
N ASP A 89 5.32 0.73 -2.33
CA ASP A 89 5.21 0.56 -3.78
C ASP A 89 4.91 1.88 -4.51
N ALA A 90 5.42 1.98 -5.74
CA ALA A 90 5.47 3.22 -6.51
C ALA A 90 4.08 3.81 -6.82
N GLN A 91 3.08 3.01 -7.17
CA GLN A 91 1.76 3.54 -7.50
C GLN A 91 0.99 4.01 -6.26
N PRO A 92 0.92 3.25 -5.15
CA PRO A 92 0.38 3.75 -3.89
C PRO A 92 1.11 5.00 -3.37
N ALA A 93 2.44 5.07 -3.53
CA ALA A 93 3.19 6.26 -3.16
C ALA A 93 2.73 7.50 -3.93
N LYS A 94 2.50 7.38 -5.25
CA LYS A 94 1.94 8.47 -6.07
C LYS A 94 0.58 8.91 -5.55
N ALA A 95 -0.33 7.94 -5.30
CA ALA A 95 -1.65 8.23 -4.76
C ALA A 95 -1.60 8.95 -3.40
N PHE A 96 -0.63 8.61 -2.54
CA PHE A 96 -0.44 9.29 -1.27
C PHE A 96 0.13 10.70 -1.43
N VAL A 97 1.13 10.89 -2.30
CA VAL A 97 1.75 12.21 -2.52
C VAL A 97 0.77 13.17 -3.20
N GLU A 98 -0.04 12.71 -4.15
CA GLU A 98 -1.08 13.52 -4.77
C GLU A 98 -2.16 14.02 -3.78
N LYS A 99 -2.42 13.25 -2.73
CA LYS A 99 -3.43 13.57 -1.71
C LYS A 99 -2.88 14.34 -0.51
N ASN A 100 -1.55 14.49 -0.39
CA ASN A 100 -0.91 15.08 0.78
C ASN A 100 0.19 16.06 0.36
N ASP A 101 -0.06 17.36 0.49
CA ASP A 101 0.94 18.40 0.25
C ASP A 101 2.18 18.25 1.15
N GLY A 102 3.34 18.65 0.65
CA GLY A 102 4.59 18.63 1.41
C GLY A 102 5.27 17.26 1.48
N LEU A 103 4.85 16.34 0.63
CA LEU A 103 5.51 15.06 0.41
C LEU A 103 6.06 14.96 -1.02
N ARG A 104 7.14 14.22 -1.19
CA ARG A 104 7.69 13.87 -2.49
C ARG A 104 8.20 12.44 -2.51
N ILE A 105 8.28 11.89 -3.69
CA ILE A 105 8.87 10.59 -3.97
C ILE A 105 10.33 10.81 -4.39
N LEU A 106 11.23 9.92 -3.99
CA LEU A 106 12.59 9.90 -4.52
C LEU A 106 12.61 9.23 -5.91
N ASP A 107 13.45 9.75 -6.81
CA ASP A 107 13.45 9.35 -8.22
C ASP A 107 13.93 7.91 -8.46
N GLU A 108 14.84 7.40 -7.61
CA GLU A 108 15.44 6.08 -7.78
C GLU A 108 14.66 5.03 -6.99
N PRO A 109 14.16 3.96 -7.66
CA PRO A 109 13.52 2.86 -6.97
C PRO A 109 14.54 2.04 -6.18
N LEU A 110 14.08 1.43 -5.09
CA LEU A 110 14.88 0.49 -4.29
C LEU A 110 14.99 -0.88 -4.97
N THR A 111 13.90 -1.34 -5.57
CA THR A 111 13.80 -2.62 -6.28
C THR A 111 12.81 -2.54 -7.42
N GLU A 112 12.92 -3.47 -8.36
CA GLU A 112 11.86 -3.84 -9.29
C GLU A 112 11.24 -5.17 -8.85
N GLU A 113 9.93 -5.30 -8.96
CA GLU A 113 9.14 -6.41 -8.45
C GLU A 113 8.10 -6.86 -9.46
N GLU A 114 7.59 -8.08 -9.27
CA GLU A 114 6.50 -8.63 -10.07
C GLU A 114 5.39 -9.09 -9.13
N TYR A 115 4.15 -8.68 -9.42
CA TYR A 115 2.97 -9.12 -8.66
C TYR A 115 2.35 -10.36 -9.27
N ALA A 116 1.93 -11.27 -8.40
CA ALA A 116 1.22 -12.47 -8.77
C ALA A 116 0.11 -12.81 -7.77
N ILE A 117 -0.80 -13.67 -8.17
CA ILE A 117 -1.90 -14.14 -7.34
C ILE A 117 -1.39 -15.28 -6.46
N ALA A 118 -1.56 -15.13 -5.15
CA ALA A 118 -1.22 -16.15 -4.17
C ALA A 118 -2.24 -17.29 -4.16
N ILE A 119 -1.77 -18.53 -4.11
CA ILE A 119 -2.60 -19.76 -4.12
C ILE A 119 -2.02 -20.78 -3.13
N ALA A 120 -2.87 -21.60 -2.53
CA ALA A 120 -2.39 -22.69 -1.67
C ALA A 120 -1.53 -23.68 -2.46
N LYS A 121 -0.41 -24.14 -1.85
CA LYS A 121 0.60 -25.00 -2.50
C LYS A 121 0.06 -26.24 -3.19
N ASP A 122 -0.95 -26.84 -2.61
CA ASP A 122 -1.51 -28.09 -3.11
C ASP A 122 -2.64 -27.88 -4.13
N ASN A 123 -3.00 -26.61 -4.43
CA ASN A 123 -4.10 -26.29 -5.35
C ASN A 123 -3.60 -26.02 -6.78
N THR A 124 -2.89 -26.99 -7.35
CA THR A 124 -2.31 -26.90 -8.70
C THR A 124 -3.37 -26.76 -9.78
N GLU A 125 -4.54 -27.38 -9.61
CA GLU A 125 -5.64 -27.29 -10.58
C GLU A 125 -6.18 -25.86 -10.69
N LEU A 126 -6.41 -25.17 -9.56
CA LEU A 126 -6.85 -23.78 -9.56
C LEU A 126 -5.77 -22.86 -10.15
N LYS A 127 -4.50 -23.09 -9.79
CA LYS A 127 -3.37 -22.34 -10.34
C LYS A 127 -3.31 -22.41 -11.86
N GLU A 128 -3.42 -23.61 -12.44
CA GLU A 128 -3.41 -23.80 -13.89
C GLU A 128 -4.59 -23.10 -14.57
N LYS A 129 -5.79 -23.19 -14.00
CA LYS A 129 -6.99 -22.51 -14.52
C LYS A 129 -6.83 -20.98 -14.48
N ILE A 130 -6.30 -20.43 -13.38
CA ILE A 130 -6.07 -18.99 -13.26
C ILE A 130 -4.98 -18.53 -14.22
N ASN A 131 -3.88 -19.28 -14.38
CA ASN A 131 -2.84 -18.95 -15.35
C ASN A 131 -3.39 -18.95 -16.79
N GLN A 132 -4.25 -19.91 -17.13
CA GLN A 132 -4.92 -19.90 -18.42
C GLN A 132 -5.81 -18.66 -18.59
N ALA A 133 -6.61 -18.32 -17.57
CA ALA A 133 -7.47 -17.13 -17.60
C ALA A 133 -6.62 -15.84 -17.74
N LEU A 134 -5.52 -15.71 -16.97
CA LEU A 134 -4.59 -14.58 -17.08
C LEU A 134 -3.98 -14.47 -18.48
N ALA A 135 -3.57 -15.60 -19.08
CA ALA A 135 -3.02 -15.61 -20.44
C ALA A 135 -4.06 -15.13 -21.47
N GLU A 136 -5.32 -15.58 -21.35
CA GLU A 136 -6.42 -15.14 -22.22
C GLU A 136 -6.72 -13.65 -22.04
N LEU A 137 -6.76 -13.14 -20.78
CA LEU A 137 -6.99 -11.72 -20.48
C LEU A 137 -5.85 -10.82 -20.99
N LYS A 138 -4.62 -11.32 -21.02
CA LYS A 138 -3.48 -10.64 -21.65
C LYS A 138 -3.60 -10.62 -23.18
N GLU A 139 -3.96 -11.76 -23.78
CA GLU A 139 -4.05 -11.91 -25.23
C GLU A 139 -5.19 -11.06 -25.83
N ASP A 140 -6.35 -11.01 -25.16
CA ASP A 140 -7.52 -10.25 -25.62
C ASP A 140 -7.48 -8.76 -25.22
N GLY A 141 -6.46 -8.31 -24.48
CA GLY A 141 -6.26 -6.93 -24.05
C GLY A 141 -7.10 -6.50 -22.85
N THR A 142 -7.86 -7.40 -22.24
CA THR A 142 -8.71 -7.08 -21.08
C THR A 142 -7.87 -6.65 -19.88
N LEU A 143 -6.75 -7.33 -19.61
CA LEU A 143 -5.88 -6.98 -18.49
C LEU A 143 -5.25 -5.58 -18.67
N GLU A 144 -4.82 -5.23 -19.88
CA GLU A 144 -4.29 -3.90 -20.21
C GLU A 144 -5.38 -2.82 -20.07
N ALA A 145 -6.61 -3.13 -20.49
CA ALA A 145 -7.74 -2.22 -20.34
C ALA A 145 -8.10 -1.98 -18.86
N ILE A 146 -8.06 -3.02 -18.01
CA ILE A 146 -8.25 -2.91 -16.57
C ILE A 146 -7.16 -2.03 -15.97
N GLU A 147 -5.89 -2.31 -16.23
CA GLU A 147 -4.78 -1.54 -15.70
C GLU A 147 -4.86 -0.06 -16.11
N SER A 148 -5.12 0.22 -17.39
CA SER A 148 -5.23 1.58 -17.91
C SER A 148 -6.44 2.37 -17.38
N ASN A 149 -7.46 1.68 -16.86
CA ASN A 149 -8.57 2.33 -16.18
C ASN A 149 -8.19 2.92 -14.81
N TYR A 150 -7.09 2.46 -14.21
CA TYR A 150 -6.61 2.89 -12.89
C TYR A 150 -5.25 3.60 -12.93
N ILE A 151 -4.40 3.23 -13.88
CA ILE A 151 -3.04 3.80 -14.06
C ILE A 151 -2.93 4.33 -15.47
N GLY A 152 -2.87 5.65 -15.63
CA GLY A 152 -2.76 6.27 -16.94
C GLY A 152 -3.01 7.77 -16.90
N ASP A 153 -3.36 8.32 -18.06
CA ASP A 153 -3.69 9.72 -18.21
C ASP A 153 -5.14 10.02 -17.79
N GLU A 154 -5.47 11.28 -17.52
CA GLU A 154 -6.84 11.75 -17.20
C GLU A 154 -7.88 11.35 -18.26
N ASP A 155 -7.45 11.10 -19.49
CA ASP A 155 -8.31 10.67 -20.59
C ASP A 155 -8.67 9.17 -20.52
N THR A 156 -7.95 8.36 -19.77
CA THR A 156 -8.15 6.90 -19.65
C THR A 156 -8.68 6.47 -18.29
N VAL A 157 -8.16 7.06 -17.21
CA VAL A 157 -8.51 6.69 -15.83
C VAL A 157 -10.00 6.93 -15.55
N GLY A 158 -10.67 5.89 -15.03
CA GLY A 158 -12.07 5.91 -14.64
C GLY A 158 -13.07 5.92 -15.81
N LYS A 159 -12.63 5.67 -17.06
CA LYS A 159 -13.50 5.72 -18.25
C LYS A 159 -14.04 4.36 -18.67
N ASN A 160 -13.32 3.30 -18.39
CA ASN A 160 -13.60 1.95 -18.86
C ASN A 160 -13.44 0.91 -17.75
N PRO A 161 -14.24 0.99 -16.65
CA PRO A 161 -14.21 -0.06 -15.61
C PRO A 161 -14.56 -1.41 -16.23
N TYR A 162 -14.01 -2.47 -15.68
CA TYR A 162 -14.38 -3.82 -16.12
C TYR A 162 -15.86 -4.08 -15.81
N GLU A 163 -16.59 -4.52 -16.81
CA GLU A 163 -17.99 -4.95 -16.69
C GLU A 163 -18.11 -6.42 -17.05
N SER A 164 -18.59 -7.22 -16.11
CA SER A 164 -18.87 -8.64 -16.36
C SER A 164 -19.90 -8.80 -17.48
N PRO A 165 -19.67 -9.72 -18.43
CA PRO A 165 -20.68 -10.06 -19.43
C PRO A 165 -21.99 -10.53 -18.78
N ALA A 166 -23.12 -10.07 -19.31
CA ALA A 166 -24.45 -10.30 -18.72
C ALA A 166 -24.89 -11.79 -18.73
N ASP A 167 -24.27 -12.60 -19.57
CA ASP A 167 -24.61 -14.01 -19.83
C ASP A 167 -23.62 -15.01 -19.23
N VAL A 168 -22.73 -14.55 -18.35
CA VAL A 168 -21.78 -15.45 -17.65
C VAL A 168 -22.54 -16.40 -16.73
N ASP A 169 -22.35 -17.70 -16.97
CA ASP A 169 -22.83 -18.75 -16.07
C ASP A 169 -21.86 -18.94 -14.90
N ARG A 170 -22.26 -18.56 -13.69
CA ARG A 170 -21.48 -18.68 -12.46
C ARG A 170 -21.85 -19.91 -11.62
N SER A 171 -22.21 -21.02 -12.29
CA SER A 171 -22.63 -22.26 -11.60
C SER A 171 -21.47 -23.09 -11.04
N ASN A 172 -20.22 -22.73 -11.31
CA ASN A 172 -19.03 -23.47 -10.85
C ASN A 172 -18.63 -23.19 -9.39
N GLY A 173 -19.46 -22.47 -8.64
CA GLY A 173 -19.22 -22.14 -7.23
C GLY A 173 -18.66 -20.77 -7.00
N GLU A 174 -17.99 -20.57 -5.87
CA GLU A 174 -17.45 -19.29 -5.42
C GLU A 174 -15.93 -19.30 -5.55
N LEU A 175 -15.35 -18.15 -5.88
CA LEU A 175 -13.91 -17.85 -5.80
C LEU A 175 -13.72 -16.81 -4.69
N ILE A 176 -13.14 -17.23 -3.56
CA ILE A 176 -12.92 -16.36 -2.41
C ILE A 176 -11.54 -15.70 -2.53
N MET A 177 -11.54 -14.38 -2.71
CA MET A 177 -10.35 -13.54 -2.81
C MET A 177 -10.09 -12.86 -1.46
N ALA A 178 -8.92 -13.08 -0.86
CA ALA A 178 -8.40 -12.27 0.24
C ALA A 178 -7.62 -11.08 -0.33
N THR A 179 -7.87 -9.89 0.22
CA THR A 179 -7.19 -8.64 -0.18
C THR A 179 -7.02 -7.71 1.00
N ASN A 180 -6.28 -6.60 0.81
CA ASN A 180 -6.18 -5.50 1.79
C ASN A 180 -6.55 -4.17 1.13
N ALA A 181 -7.83 -3.79 1.21
CA ALA A 181 -8.42 -2.67 0.48
C ALA A 181 -7.99 -1.29 0.99
N ALA A 182 -6.67 -1.06 1.08
CA ALA A 182 -6.02 0.18 1.48
C ALA A 182 -4.81 0.55 0.59
N PHE A 183 -4.77 0.03 -0.64
CA PHE A 183 -3.60 0.05 -1.52
C PHE A 183 -3.94 0.56 -2.94
N GLU A 184 -4.46 1.80 -3.02
CA GLU A 184 -4.81 2.45 -4.31
C GLU A 184 -3.57 2.59 -5.22
N PRO A 185 -3.66 2.26 -6.53
CA PRO A 185 -4.86 1.94 -7.32
C PRO A 185 -5.19 0.44 -7.44
N TYR A 186 -4.47 -0.43 -6.74
CA TYR A 186 -4.64 -1.87 -6.87
C TYR A 186 -5.92 -2.37 -6.20
N GLU A 187 -6.15 -2.07 -4.90
CA GLU A 187 -7.37 -2.39 -4.17
C GLU A 187 -7.66 -1.34 -3.10
N TYR A 188 -8.83 -0.74 -3.15
CA TYR A 188 -9.20 0.31 -2.21
C TYR A 188 -10.72 0.48 -2.13
N TYR A 189 -11.17 1.15 -1.07
CA TYR A 189 -12.59 1.49 -0.94
C TYR A 189 -12.95 2.75 -1.72
N GLN A 190 -13.95 2.64 -2.60
CA GLN A 190 -14.63 3.75 -3.24
C GLN A 190 -16.14 3.59 -3.06
N ASN A 191 -16.83 4.60 -2.49
CA ASN A 191 -18.27 4.56 -2.23
C ASN A 191 -18.74 3.30 -1.46
N ASN A 192 -17.92 2.79 -0.54
CA ASN A 192 -18.16 1.60 0.26
C ASN A 192 -18.09 0.26 -0.50
N GLU A 193 -17.56 0.29 -1.72
CA GLU A 193 -17.24 -0.89 -2.52
C GLU A 193 -15.73 -1.02 -2.65
N ILE A 194 -15.24 -2.25 -2.75
CA ILE A 194 -13.82 -2.51 -3.01
C ILE A 194 -13.62 -2.50 -4.52
N VAL A 195 -12.78 -1.60 -5.00
CA VAL A 195 -12.48 -1.38 -6.41
C VAL A 195 -10.96 -1.34 -6.63
N GLY A 196 -10.53 -1.43 -7.87
CA GLY A 196 -9.12 -1.38 -8.23
C GLY A 196 -8.74 -2.41 -9.28
N ILE A 197 -7.48 -2.42 -9.66
CA ILE A 197 -6.93 -3.36 -10.64
C ILE A 197 -7.16 -4.81 -10.20
N ASP A 198 -6.87 -5.11 -8.94
CA ASP A 198 -6.93 -6.45 -8.39
C ASP A 198 -8.36 -7.00 -8.30
N PRO A 199 -9.37 -6.25 -7.78
CA PRO A 199 -10.77 -6.66 -7.84
C PRO A 199 -11.31 -6.88 -9.25
N ASP A 200 -11.01 -5.96 -10.19
CA ASP A 200 -11.48 -6.05 -11.56
C ASP A 200 -10.86 -7.23 -12.31
N MET A 201 -9.54 -7.46 -12.13
CA MET A 201 -8.84 -8.62 -12.66
C MET A 201 -9.39 -9.93 -12.08
N ALA A 202 -9.58 -9.99 -10.76
CA ALA A 202 -10.14 -11.16 -10.09
C ALA A 202 -11.58 -11.45 -10.56
N GLN A 203 -12.38 -10.41 -10.81
CA GLN A 203 -13.72 -10.56 -11.39
C GLN A 203 -13.66 -11.12 -12.83
N ALA A 204 -12.74 -10.61 -13.66
CA ALA A 204 -12.55 -11.12 -15.02
C ALA A 204 -12.10 -12.60 -15.04
N ILE A 205 -11.21 -12.97 -14.10
CA ILE A 205 -10.80 -14.37 -13.90
C ILE A 205 -11.99 -15.22 -13.45
N ALA A 206 -12.76 -14.79 -12.46
CA ALA A 206 -13.92 -15.52 -11.96
C ALA A 206 -14.98 -15.74 -13.06
N ASP A 207 -15.20 -14.74 -13.91
CA ASP A 207 -16.08 -14.84 -15.07
C ASP A 207 -15.62 -15.91 -16.08
N LYS A 208 -14.31 -15.95 -16.38
CA LYS A 208 -13.73 -17.01 -17.24
C LYS A 208 -13.82 -18.40 -16.62
N LEU A 209 -13.74 -18.50 -15.30
CA LEU A 209 -13.88 -19.76 -14.57
C LEU A 209 -15.34 -20.16 -14.36
N GLY A 210 -16.31 -19.30 -14.63
CA GLY A 210 -17.74 -19.52 -14.34
C GLY A 210 -18.02 -19.57 -12.84
N MET A 211 -17.31 -18.77 -12.04
CA MET A 211 -17.43 -18.72 -10.58
C MET A 211 -17.95 -17.36 -10.13
N GLU A 212 -18.58 -17.31 -8.94
CA GLU A 212 -18.96 -16.06 -8.29
C GLU A 212 -17.78 -15.53 -7.46
N LEU A 213 -17.29 -14.31 -7.73
CA LEU A 213 -16.25 -13.70 -6.94
C LEU A 213 -16.79 -13.22 -5.59
N LYS A 214 -16.09 -13.57 -4.50
CA LYS A 214 -16.29 -13.02 -3.16
C LYS A 214 -14.99 -12.41 -2.67
N ILE A 215 -15.04 -11.13 -2.28
CA ILE A 215 -13.87 -10.40 -1.79
C ILE A 215 -13.95 -10.29 -0.27
N GLU A 216 -12.90 -10.74 0.41
CA GLU A 216 -12.71 -10.60 1.85
C GLU A 216 -11.54 -9.63 2.13
N ASP A 217 -11.86 -8.48 2.71
CA ASP A 217 -10.88 -7.49 3.18
C ASP A 217 -10.28 -7.92 4.53
N MET A 218 -8.97 -7.88 4.61
CA MET A 218 -8.23 -8.21 5.83
C MET A 218 -6.87 -7.48 5.89
N GLU A 219 -6.19 -7.54 7.03
CA GLU A 219 -4.83 -7.02 7.13
C GLU A 219 -3.88 -7.79 6.19
N PHE A 220 -2.96 -7.08 5.53
CA PHE A 220 -2.09 -7.64 4.49
C PHE A 220 -1.29 -8.86 4.96
N ASP A 221 -0.72 -8.79 6.17
CA ASP A 221 0.06 -9.87 6.78
C ASP A 221 -0.75 -11.14 7.08
N SER A 222 -2.09 -11.05 7.04
CA SER A 222 -3.01 -12.18 7.26
C SER A 222 -3.34 -12.94 5.97
N ILE A 223 -3.12 -12.35 4.77
CA ILE A 223 -3.54 -12.93 3.48
C ILE A 223 -2.89 -14.28 3.22
N VAL A 224 -1.56 -14.39 3.40
CA VAL A 224 -0.83 -15.65 3.19
C VAL A 224 -1.42 -16.77 4.06
N THR A 225 -1.74 -16.47 5.32
CA THR A 225 -2.34 -17.44 6.25
C THR A 225 -3.78 -17.80 5.83
N ALA A 226 -4.56 -16.85 5.34
CA ALA A 226 -5.92 -17.10 4.85
C ALA A 226 -5.91 -18.06 3.66
N VAL A 227 -5.02 -17.85 2.69
CA VAL A 227 -4.84 -18.72 1.51
C VAL A 227 -4.30 -20.10 1.93
N GLN A 228 -3.27 -20.16 2.77
CA GLN A 228 -2.68 -21.41 3.24
C GLN A 228 -3.68 -22.30 3.99
N SER A 229 -4.55 -21.69 4.78
CA SER A 229 -5.57 -22.42 5.56
C SER A 229 -6.83 -22.77 4.79
N GLY A 230 -6.97 -22.32 3.53
CA GLY A 230 -8.19 -22.50 2.73
C GLY A 230 -9.37 -21.62 3.19
N LYS A 231 -9.11 -20.57 3.98
CA LYS A 231 -10.12 -19.56 4.29
C LYS A 231 -10.42 -18.70 3.05
N ALA A 232 -9.41 -18.44 2.23
CA ALA A 232 -9.53 -17.85 0.91
C ALA A 232 -8.93 -18.80 -0.12
N ASP A 233 -9.48 -18.78 -1.34
CA ASP A 233 -8.97 -19.59 -2.47
C ASP A 233 -7.73 -18.94 -3.09
N ILE A 234 -7.74 -17.60 -3.14
CA ILE A 234 -6.69 -16.76 -3.71
C ILE A 234 -6.39 -15.55 -2.83
N GLY A 235 -5.15 -15.05 -2.91
CA GLY A 235 -4.75 -13.75 -2.37
C GLY A 235 -4.35 -12.82 -3.51
N VAL A 236 -5.05 -11.69 -3.66
CA VAL A 236 -4.75 -10.68 -4.68
C VAL A 236 -4.69 -9.34 -3.99
N ALA A 237 -3.49 -8.79 -3.86
CA ALA A 237 -3.23 -7.61 -3.02
C ALA A 237 -1.88 -6.95 -3.36
N GLY A 238 -1.59 -6.71 -4.65
CA GLY A 238 -0.28 -6.21 -5.07
C GLY A 238 0.86 -7.06 -4.50
N MET A 239 0.73 -8.38 -4.56
CA MET A 239 1.61 -9.28 -3.80
C MET A 239 2.81 -9.72 -4.63
N THR A 240 4.00 -9.29 -4.21
CA THR A 240 5.28 -9.68 -4.80
C THR A 240 5.60 -11.14 -4.51
N VAL A 241 6.13 -11.84 -5.51
CA VAL A 241 6.68 -13.19 -5.36
C VAL A 241 8.00 -13.12 -4.60
N THR A 242 8.06 -13.70 -3.39
CA THR A 242 9.28 -13.78 -2.59
C THR A 242 9.58 -15.21 -2.17
N GLU A 243 10.87 -15.51 -1.94
CA GLU A 243 11.28 -16.84 -1.45
C GLU A 243 10.62 -17.22 -0.12
N ASP A 244 10.39 -16.25 0.76
CA ASP A 244 9.77 -16.49 2.06
C ASP A 244 8.28 -16.82 1.92
N ARG A 245 7.55 -16.12 1.06
CA ARG A 245 6.15 -16.43 0.75
C ARG A 245 6.02 -17.78 0.06
N LEU A 246 6.92 -18.11 -0.86
CA LEU A 246 6.99 -19.40 -1.55
C LEU A 246 7.23 -20.60 -0.61
N LYS A 247 7.67 -20.41 0.62
CA LYS A 247 7.72 -21.50 1.62
C LYS A 247 6.34 -21.97 2.04
N ASN A 248 5.35 -21.08 2.02
CA ASN A 248 4.02 -21.30 2.58
C ASN A 248 2.90 -21.41 1.53
N ILE A 249 3.03 -20.68 0.42
CA ILE A 249 2.06 -20.62 -0.68
C ILE A 249 2.77 -20.78 -2.02
N ASP A 250 1.99 -20.98 -3.08
CA ASP A 250 2.41 -20.84 -4.46
C ASP A 250 1.89 -19.54 -5.06
N PHE A 251 2.39 -19.19 -6.24
CA PHE A 251 1.94 -18.05 -7.02
C PHE A 251 1.57 -18.48 -8.44
N THR A 252 0.67 -17.73 -9.07
CA THR A 252 0.42 -17.77 -10.51
C THR A 252 1.58 -17.19 -11.31
N ASP A 253 1.43 -17.16 -12.63
CA ASP A 253 2.20 -16.25 -13.47
C ASP A 253 1.95 -14.80 -13.04
N THR A 254 2.94 -13.94 -13.23
CA THR A 254 2.88 -12.54 -12.83
C THR A 254 1.92 -11.75 -13.72
N TYR A 255 1.16 -10.79 -13.14
CA TYR A 255 0.19 -10.01 -13.90
C TYR A 255 0.64 -8.56 -14.17
N THR A 256 1.48 -7.99 -13.32
CA THR A 256 2.07 -6.66 -13.52
C THR A 256 3.44 -6.54 -12.85
N THR A 257 4.17 -5.47 -13.18
CA THR A 257 5.45 -5.11 -12.55
C THR A 257 5.25 -3.94 -11.61
N ALA A 258 6.05 -3.89 -10.54
CA ALA A 258 6.05 -2.85 -9.53
C ALA A 258 7.47 -2.48 -9.10
N ALA A 259 7.58 -1.51 -8.20
CA ALA A 259 8.86 -1.12 -7.63
C ALA A 259 8.64 -0.57 -6.22
N GLN A 260 9.58 -0.82 -5.30
CA GLN A 260 9.62 -0.14 -4.01
C GLN A 260 10.31 1.20 -4.13
N ILE A 261 9.72 2.23 -3.56
CA ILE A 261 10.25 3.60 -3.57
C ILE A 261 10.17 4.24 -2.19
N ILE A 262 10.80 5.40 -2.06
CA ILE A 262 10.87 6.14 -0.80
C ILE A 262 10.03 7.41 -0.91
N ILE A 263 9.11 7.61 0.05
CA ILE A 263 8.42 8.88 0.27
C ILE A 263 9.12 9.64 1.38
N VAL A 264 9.35 10.93 1.16
CA VAL A 264 9.94 11.85 2.13
C VAL A 264 9.13 13.15 2.21
N ARG A 265 9.34 13.94 3.26
CA ARG A 265 8.88 15.34 3.32
C ARG A 265 9.68 16.20 2.34
N GLU A 266 9.06 17.26 1.80
CA GLU A 266 9.74 18.30 1.01
C GLU A 266 10.74 19.12 1.84
#